data_42fb10b6fa65bf0e6d2a6d2bed1e9395
#
_entry.id   42fb10b6fa65bf0e6d2a6d2bed1e9395
#
_cell.length_a   1.000
_cell.length_b   1.000
_cell.length_c   1.000
_cell.angle_alpha   90.00
_cell.angle_beta   90.00
_cell.angle_gamma   90.00
#
_symmetry.space_group_name_H-M   'P 1'
#
loop_
_entity.id
_entity.type
_entity.pdbx_description
1 polymer ?
#
loop_
_entity_poly.entity_id
_entity_poly.type
_entity_poly.pdbx_seq_one_letter_code
_entity_poly.pdbx_strand_id
1 'polypeptide(L)'
;GFSRENLTSNNAVIPIAYYLMTIGNPPSFVTSTSTTSNRIKIKKWLSLALLKKAFSGQPDSILRPIREIIKKNGKNDFPIDEIVDELRGGNKTLIFTDDDIENLLDRKYGQPDTRTILMFLYPSLDYSNKFDIDHIYPKSKFTKSMLEKNGVSSDRVDFCMDHVNDLSNLQFLATIPNIEKQNKDFN
;
A
#
# COMPACT_ATOMS: atom_id res chain seq x y z
N GLY A 1 6.79 -6.25 2.81
CA GLY A 1 6.76 -5.61 1.50
C GLY A 1 5.73 -6.23 0.56
N PHE A 2 5.79 -5.84 -0.69
CA PHE A 2 4.97 -6.48 -1.71
C PHE A 2 5.49 -7.89 -2.02
N SER A 3 4.57 -8.82 -2.19
CA SER A 3 4.83 -10.19 -2.61
C SER A 3 3.83 -10.59 -3.68
N ARG A 4 4.02 -11.76 -4.29
CA ARG A 4 3.05 -12.28 -5.29
C ARG A 4 1.64 -12.40 -4.72
N GLU A 5 1.50 -12.65 -3.42
CA GLU A 5 0.22 -12.89 -2.75
C GLU A 5 -0.56 -11.60 -2.47
N ASN A 6 0.15 -10.47 -2.30
CA ASN A 6 -0.46 -9.19 -1.94
C ASN A 6 -0.36 -8.13 -3.05
N LEU A 7 0.20 -8.48 -4.21
CA LEU A 7 0.33 -7.59 -5.35
C LEU A 7 -0.96 -7.65 -6.19
N THR A 8 -1.73 -6.57 -6.18
CA THR A 8 -3.02 -6.50 -6.89
C THR A 8 -2.88 -6.43 -8.41
N SER A 9 -1.70 -6.07 -8.93
CA SER A 9 -1.38 -6.12 -10.36
C SER A 9 0.11 -6.38 -10.62
N ASN A 10 0.41 -7.51 -11.26
CA ASN A 10 1.78 -7.85 -11.68
C ASN A 10 2.33 -6.88 -12.74
N ASN A 11 1.47 -6.25 -13.54
CA ASN A 11 1.90 -5.30 -14.58
C ASN A 11 2.63 -4.08 -13.99
N ALA A 12 2.34 -3.70 -12.73
CA ALA A 12 3.00 -2.61 -12.05
C ALA A 12 4.51 -2.86 -11.81
N VAL A 13 4.95 -4.12 -11.86
CA VAL A 13 6.36 -4.50 -11.69
C VAL A 13 7.15 -4.39 -13.00
N ILE A 14 6.49 -4.44 -14.16
CA ILE A 14 7.15 -4.42 -15.47
C ILE A 14 8.04 -3.17 -15.64
N PRO A 15 7.58 -1.94 -15.35
CA PRO A 15 8.42 -0.75 -15.43
C PRO A 15 9.65 -0.82 -14.52
N ILE A 16 9.51 -1.43 -13.34
CA ILE A 16 10.63 -1.60 -12.39
C ILE A 16 11.68 -2.54 -12.97
N ALA A 17 11.25 -3.69 -13.49
CA ALA A 17 12.14 -4.66 -14.13
C ALA A 17 12.85 -4.04 -15.34
N TYR A 18 12.12 -3.32 -16.18
CA TYR A 18 12.70 -2.63 -17.34
C TYR A 18 13.73 -1.57 -16.91
N TYR A 19 13.41 -0.77 -15.89
CA TYR A 19 14.35 0.19 -15.32
C TYR A 19 15.63 -0.47 -14.81
N LEU A 20 15.52 -1.54 -14.02
CA LEU A 20 16.68 -2.26 -13.50
C LEU A 20 17.55 -2.82 -14.65
N MET A 21 16.94 -3.35 -15.70
CA MET A 21 17.69 -3.77 -16.90
C MET A 21 18.43 -2.59 -17.56
N THR A 22 17.79 -1.42 -17.65
CA THR A 22 18.38 -0.22 -18.27
C THR A 22 19.63 0.26 -17.55
N ILE A 23 19.69 0.10 -16.21
CA ILE A 23 20.85 0.47 -15.40
C ILE A 23 21.83 -0.69 -15.16
N GLY A 24 21.67 -1.81 -15.87
CA GLY A 24 22.59 -2.96 -15.84
C GLY A 24 22.40 -3.92 -14.66
N ASN A 25 21.23 -3.95 -14.03
CA ASN A 25 20.90 -4.88 -12.92
C ASN A 25 21.96 -4.89 -11.80
N PRO A 26 22.26 -3.76 -11.12
CA PRO A 26 23.31 -3.72 -10.11
C PRO A 26 23.04 -4.74 -8.98
N PRO A 27 23.94 -5.69 -8.68
CA PRO A 27 23.70 -6.76 -7.71
C PRO A 27 23.46 -6.22 -6.29
N SER A 28 24.02 -5.04 -5.96
CA SER A 28 23.85 -4.39 -4.67
C SER A 28 22.67 -3.39 -4.62
N PHE A 29 21.81 -3.36 -5.63
CA PHE A 29 20.71 -2.36 -5.71
C PHE A 29 19.81 -2.37 -4.47
N VAL A 30 19.54 -3.55 -3.92
CA VAL A 30 18.65 -3.71 -2.75
C VAL A 30 19.33 -3.33 -1.44
N THR A 31 20.65 -3.53 -1.34
CA THR A 31 21.40 -3.40 -0.09
C THR A 31 22.21 -2.11 0.03
N SER A 32 22.62 -1.51 -1.10
CA SER A 32 23.46 -0.31 -1.09
C SER A 32 22.72 0.92 -0.57
N THR A 33 23.37 1.70 0.27
CA THR A 33 22.87 3.00 0.74
C THR A 33 22.77 4.03 -0.38
N SER A 34 23.64 3.96 -1.39
CA SER A 34 23.63 4.87 -2.55
C SER A 34 22.35 4.74 -3.40
N THR A 35 21.66 3.61 -3.34
CA THR A 35 20.41 3.37 -4.09
C THR A 35 19.13 3.57 -3.27
N THR A 36 19.25 4.05 -2.02
CA THR A 36 18.10 4.23 -1.11
C THR A 36 17.06 5.20 -1.68
N SER A 37 17.49 6.36 -2.19
CA SER A 37 16.57 7.33 -2.81
C SER A 37 15.80 6.70 -3.97
N ASN A 38 16.50 5.94 -4.79
CA ASN A 38 15.92 5.26 -5.95
C ASN A 38 14.91 4.18 -5.56
N ARG A 39 15.21 3.38 -4.52
CA ARG A 39 14.25 2.41 -3.97
C ARG A 39 12.99 3.09 -3.43
N ILE A 40 13.12 4.27 -2.81
CA ILE A 40 11.98 5.07 -2.35
C ILE A 40 11.12 5.50 -3.55
N LYS A 41 11.72 5.97 -4.64
CA LYS A 41 11.01 6.33 -5.88
C LYS A 41 10.27 5.14 -6.48
N ILE A 42 10.90 3.98 -6.54
CA ILE A 42 10.29 2.73 -7.01
C ILE A 42 9.13 2.30 -6.09
N LYS A 43 9.31 2.37 -4.77
CA LYS A 43 8.23 2.08 -3.81
C LYS A 43 7.05 3.04 -4.02
N LYS A 44 7.31 4.34 -4.18
CA LYS A 44 6.29 5.35 -4.49
C LYS A 44 5.53 5.01 -5.77
N TRP A 45 6.25 4.71 -6.86
CA TRP A 45 5.65 4.27 -8.12
C TRP A 45 4.71 3.09 -7.91
N LEU A 46 5.21 2.00 -7.33
CA LEU A 46 4.44 0.77 -7.16
C LEU A 46 3.16 1.03 -6.36
N SER A 47 3.28 1.76 -5.27
CA SER A 47 2.15 2.10 -4.42
C SER A 47 1.09 2.95 -5.15
N LEU A 48 1.51 4.01 -5.85
CA LEU A 48 0.60 4.86 -6.63
C LEU A 48 -0.10 4.05 -7.72
N ALA A 49 0.66 3.24 -8.47
CA ALA A 49 0.13 2.44 -9.57
C ALA A 49 -0.90 1.40 -9.10
N LEU A 50 -0.70 0.81 -7.93
CA LEU A 50 -1.63 -0.16 -7.33
C LEU A 50 -2.88 0.52 -6.79
N LEU A 51 -2.74 1.59 -5.99
CA LEU A 51 -3.87 2.29 -5.38
C LEU A 51 -4.76 2.98 -6.42
N LYS A 52 -4.17 3.58 -7.46
CA LYS A 52 -4.91 4.17 -8.58
C LYS A 52 -5.40 3.14 -9.59
N LYS A 53 -5.12 1.82 -9.37
CA LYS A 53 -5.50 0.73 -10.29
C LYS A 53 -5.09 1.04 -11.73
N ALA A 54 -3.89 1.62 -11.90
CA ALA A 54 -3.41 2.13 -13.18
C ALA A 54 -3.45 1.07 -14.29
N PHE A 55 -3.23 -0.20 -13.96
CA PHE A 55 -3.20 -1.33 -14.89
C PHE A 55 -4.55 -2.06 -15.04
N SER A 56 -5.65 -1.48 -14.58
CA SER A 56 -6.98 -2.01 -14.88
C SER A 56 -7.32 -1.82 -16.37
N GLY A 57 -7.90 -2.82 -17.01
CA GLY A 57 -8.22 -2.78 -18.45
C GLY A 57 -7.02 -3.07 -19.33
N GLN A 58 -6.68 -2.18 -20.26
CA GLN A 58 -5.60 -2.38 -21.25
C GLN A 58 -4.25 -1.85 -20.74
N PRO A 59 -3.35 -2.70 -20.19
CA PRO A 59 -2.08 -2.27 -19.60
C PRO A 59 -1.09 -1.69 -20.63
N ASP A 60 -1.16 -2.10 -21.88
CA ASP A 60 -0.22 -1.66 -22.92
C ASP A 60 -0.28 -0.15 -23.18
N SER A 61 -1.46 0.46 -23.01
CA SER A 61 -1.64 1.90 -23.18
C SER A 61 -0.79 2.72 -22.19
N ILE A 62 -0.46 2.14 -21.05
CA ILE A 62 0.38 2.76 -20.00
C ILE A 62 1.84 2.30 -20.14
N LEU A 63 2.07 1.02 -20.38
CA LEU A 63 3.42 0.46 -20.40
C LEU A 63 4.29 1.07 -21.50
N ARG A 64 3.69 1.40 -22.65
CA ARG A 64 4.42 1.98 -23.78
C ARG A 64 5.01 3.36 -23.44
N PRO A 65 4.23 4.38 -23.03
CA PRO A 65 4.79 5.69 -22.68
C PRO A 65 5.77 5.59 -21.50
N ILE A 66 5.49 4.79 -20.48
CA ILE A 66 6.41 4.61 -19.35
C ILE A 66 7.76 4.05 -19.80
N ARG A 67 7.76 3.07 -20.71
CA ARG A 67 8.99 2.52 -21.28
C ARG A 67 9.83 3.59 -21.97
N GLU A 68 9.23 4.46 -22.77
CA GLU A 68 9.95 5.54 -23.47
C GLU A 68 10.52 6.57 -22.47
N ILE A 69 9.77 6.88 -21.41
CA ILE A 69 10.25 7.76 -20.33
C ILE A 69 11.46 7.14 -19.63
N ILE A 70 11.37 5.86 -19.22
CA ILE A 70 12.49 5.17 -18.57
C ILE A 70 13.72 5.14 -19.48
N LYS A 71 13.54 4.85 -20.77
CA LYS A 71 14.63 4.84 -21.75
C LYS A 71 15.32 6.19 -21.86
N LYS A 72 14.56 7.28 -21.80
CA LYS A 72 15.06 8.64 -21.95
C LYS A 72 15.69 9.18 -20.66
N ASN A 73 15.01 8.98 -19.53
CA ASN A 73 15.29 9.67 -18.26
C ASN A 73 15.81 8.73 -17.16
N GLY A 74 15.71 7.40 -17.33
CA GLY A 74 16.01 6.40 -16.29
C GLY A 74 17.50 6.04 -16.14
N LYS A 75 18.44 6.90 -16.56
CA LYS A 75 19.89 6.58 -16.48
C LYS A 75 20.43 6.59 -15.06
N ASN A 76 19.97 7.51 -14.24
CA ASN A 76 20.44 7.70 -12.86
C ASN A 76 19.43 7.22 -11.83
N ASP A 77 18.18 7.67 -11.96
CA ASP A 77 17.10 7.41 -11.02
C ASP A 77 15.84 6.90 -11.74
N PHE A 78 14.96 6.22 -11.01
CA PHE A 78 13.65 5.87 -11.52
C PHE A 78 12.82 7.15 -11.74
N PRO A 79 12.36 7.42 -13.00
CA PRO A 79 11.80 8.71 -13.39
C PRO A 79 10.32 8.84 -13.00
N ILE A 80 10.02 8.78 -11.69
CA ILE A 80 8.64 8.76 -11.18
C ILE A 80 7.90 10.07 -11.51
N ASP A 81 8.57 11.20 -11.40
CA ASP A 81 7.91 12.51 -11.57
C ASP A 81 7.52 12.71 -13.04
N GLU A 82 8.39 12.34 -13.97
CA GLU A 82 8.09 12.37 -15.42
C GLU A 82 6.96 11.38 -15.78
N ILE A 83 6.90 10.22 -15.14
CA ILE A 83 5.81 9.27 -15.35
C ILE A 83 4.48 9.85 -14.82
N VAL A 84 4.48 10.48 -13.65
CA VAL A 84 3.29 11.13 -13.08
C VAL A 84 2.80 12.24 -13.99
N ASP A 85 3.71 13.06 -14.52
CA ASP A 85 3.36 14.17 -15.43
C ASP A 85 2.82 13.67 -16.77
N GLU A 86 3.38 12.63 -17.35
CA GLU A 86 2.88 12.03 -18.61
C GLU A 86 1.45 11.49 -18.45
N LEU A 87 1.14 10.89 -17.32
CA LEU A 87 -0.17 10.31 -17.04
C LEU A 87 -1.18 11.33 -16.50
N ARG A 88 -0.76 12.60 -16.30
CA ARG A 88 -1.61 13.68 -15.78
C ARG A 88 -2.80 13.95 -16.70
N GLY A 89 -3.98 14.06 -16.12
CA GLY A 89 -5.22 14.38 -16.86
C GLY A 89 -5.80 13.24 -17.68
N GLY A 90 -5.14 12.08 -17.77
CA GLY A 90 -5.68 10.89 -18.41
C GLY A 90 -6.48 10.00 -17.45
N ASN A 91 -7.20 9.03 -18.02
CA ASN A 91 -7.96 8.01 -17.23
C ASN A 91 -7.08 7.16 -16.30
N LYS A 92 -5.76 7.26 -16.44
CA LYS A 92 -4.76 6.49 -15.71
C LYS A 92 -3.85 7.41 -14.90
N THR A 93 -4.34 8.58 -14.55
CA THR A 93 -3.60 9.53 -13.70
C THR A 93 -3.18 8.88 -12.38
N LEU A 94 -1.98 9.21 -11.93
CA LEU A 94 -1.45 8.80 -10.63
C LEU A 94 -1.65 9.88 -9.55
N ILE A 95 -2.32 10.97 -9.90
CA ILE A 95 -2.64 12.07 -8.98
C ILE A 95 -3.93 11.70 -8.25
N PHE A 96 -3.91 11.84 -6.94
CA PHE A 96 -5.07 11.63 -6.08
C PHE A 96 -5.89 12.92 -5.96
N THR A 97 -7.20 12.78 -6.07
CA THR A 97 -8.19 13.78 -5.68
C THR A 97 -8.62 13.54 -4.23
N ASP A 98 -9.35 14.50 -3.64
CA ASP A 98 -9.92 14.33 -2.30
C ASP A 98 -10.88 13.12 -2.26
N ASP A 99 -11.71 12.93 -3.30
CA ASP A 99 -12.60 11.77 -3.42
C ASP A 99 -11.82 10.43 -3.48
N ASP A 100 -10.67 10.39 -4.17
CA ASP A 100 -9.80 9.21 -4.16
C ASP A 100 -9.31 8.89 -2.75
N ILE A 101 -8.93 9.93 -1.99
CA ILE A 101 -8.42 9.78 -0.61
C ILE A 101 -9.54 9.28 0.30
N GLU A 102 -10.73 9.87 0.25
CA GLU A 102 -11.90 9.42 1.01
C GLU A 102 -12.22 7.96 0.71
N ASN A 103 -12.28 7.59 -0.57
CA ASN A 103 -12.47 6.20 -1.00
C ASN A 103 -11.40 5.22 -0.47
N LEU A 104 -10.15 5.69 -0.27
CA LEU A 104 -9.11 4.86 0.34
C LEU A 104 -9.29 4.72 1.84
N LEU A 105 -9.74 5.77 2.52
CA LEU A 105 -9.99 5.74 3.97
C LEU A 105 -11.16 4.83 4.35
N ASP A 106 -12.11 4.64 3.44
CA ASP A 106 -13.24 3.72 3.61
C ASP A 106 -12.87 2.23 3.46
N ARG A 107 -11.61 1.92 3.20
CA ARG A 107 -11.17 0.52 3.05
C ARG A 107 -11.22 -0.22 4.38
N LYS A 108 -11.60 -1.51 4.26
CA LYS A 108 -11.83 -2.40 5.39
C LYS A 108 -10.83 -3.56 5.41
N TYR A 109 -10.73 -4.22 6.53
CA TYR A 109 -9.98 -5.46 6.68
C TYR A 109 -10.35 -6.49 5.59
N GLY A 110 -9.34 -7.11 5.01
CA GLY A 110 -9.50 -8.13 3.96
C GLY A 110 -9.69 -7.60 2.54
N GLN A 111 -9.81 -6.29 2.34
CA GLN A 111 -9.84 -5.71 0.99
C GLN A 111 -8.42 -5.64 0.38
N PRO A 112 -8.30 -5.81 -0.96
CA PRO A 112 -7.00 -5.91 -1.63
C PRO A 112 -6.07 -4.71 -1.39
N ASP A 113 -6.64 -3.50 -1.32
CA ASP A 113 -5.88 -2.25 -1.25
C ASP A 113 -5.42 -1.93 0.19
N THR A 114 -6.05 -2.52 1.22
CA THR A 114 -5.82 -2.20 2.64
C THR A 114 -4.35 -2.33 3.02
N ARG A 115 -3.67 -3.40 2.58
CA ARG A 115 -2.24 -3.58 2.84
C ARG A 115 -1.40 -2.44 2.25
N THR A 116 -1.69 -2.03 1.03
CA THR A 116 -0.96 -0.97 0.34
C THR A 116 -1.16 0.36 1.06
N ILE A 117 -2.37 0.66 1.53
CA ILE A 117 -2.68 1.87 2.30
C ILE A 117 -1.89 1.88 3.62
N LEU A 118 -1.92 0.77 4.36
CA LEU A 118 -1.14 0.66 5.61
C LEU A 118 0.36 0.83 5.35
N MET A 119 0.91 0.36 4.22
CA MET A 119 2.31 0.59 3.86
C MET A 119 2.65 2.08 3.66
N PHE A 120 1.68 2.90 3.26
CA PHE A 120 1.84 4.36 3.19
C PHE A 120 1.80 4.99 4.57
N LEU A 121 0.90 4.51 5.44
CA LEU A 121 0.75 5.04 6.81
C LEU A 121 1.96 4.67 7.69
N TYR A 122 2.64 3.57 7.39
CA TYR A 122 3.82 3.10 8.13
C TYR A 122 5.09 3.09 7.27
N PRO A 123 5.56 4.25 6.77
CA PRO A 123 6.67 4.31 5.81
C PRO A 123 8.02 3.88 6.40
N SER A 124 8.18 3.97 7.72
CA SER A 124 9.41 3.65 8.45
C SER A 124 9.60 2.15 8.74
N LEU A 125 8.59 1.32 8.52
CA LEU A 125 8.73 -0.12 8.76
C LEU A 125 9.69 -0.77 7.75
N ASP A 126 10.52 -1.67 8.26
CA ASP A 126 11.37 -2.53 7.42
C ASP A 126 10.55 -3.69 6.86
N TYR A 127 10.06 -3.51 5.64
CA TYR A 127 9.24 -4.49 4.92
C TYR A 127 10.03 -5.70 4.38
N SER A 128 11.29 -5.88 4.71
CA SER A 128 11.97 -7.17 4.57
C SER A 128 11.44 -8.20 5.58
N ASN A 129 10.88 -7.72 6.69
CA ASN A 129 10.19 -8.54 7.67
C ASN A 129 8.73 -8.81 7.26
N LYS A 130 8.15 -9.88 7.82
CA LYS A 130 6.74 -10.21 7.62
C LYS A 130 5.87 -9.46 8.64
N PHE A 131 4.83 -8.81 8.12
CA PHE A 131 3.81 -8.16 8.91
C PHE A 131 2.43 -8.70 8.52
N ASP A 132 1.61 -8.94 9.52
CA ASP A 132 0.19 -9.23 9.35
C ASP A 132 -0.62 -7.95 9.55
N ILE A 133 -1.81 -7.89 8.93
CA ILE A 133 -2.78 -6.85 9.24
C ILE A 133 -3.58 -7.34 10.44
N ASP A 134 -3.53 -6.58 11.51
CA ASP A 134 -4.20 -6.89 12.77
C ASP A 134 -5.14 -5.76 13.19
N HIS A 135 -6.17 -6.11 13.98
CA HIS A 135 -7.05 -5.13 14.58
C HIS A 135 -6.39 -4.51 15.82
N ILE A 136 -6.30 -3.18 15.90
CA ILE A 136 -5.81 -2.47 17.09
C ILE A 136 -6.64 -2.89 18.30
N TYR A 137 -7.96 -2.77 18.19
CA TYR A 137 -8.92 -3.30 19.16
C TYR A 137 -9.48 -4.62 18.63
N PRO A 138 -9.28 -5.75 19.35
CA PRO A 138 -9.65 -7.07 18.86
C PRO A 138 -11.13 -7.18 18.46
N LYS A 139 -11.39 -7.71 17.26
CA LYS A 139 -12.75 -7.88 16.73
C LYS A 139 -13.68 -8.63 17.68
N SER A 140 -13.16 -9.61 18.43
CA SER A 140 -13.94 -10.38 19.43
C SER A 140 -14.54 -9.54 20.53
N LYS A 141 -14.04 -8.31 20.76
CA LYS A 141 -14.55 -7.37 21.76
C LYS A 141 -15.64 -6.44 21.25
N PHE A 142 -15.89 -6.41 19.93
CA PHE A 142 -16.95 -5.62 19.32
C PHE A 142 -18.28 -6.39 19.34
N THR A 143 -18.73 -6.79 20.53
CA THR A 143 -20.07 -7.30 20.77
C THR A 143 -20.83 -6.31 21.65
N LYS A 144 -22.16 -6.25 21.51
CA LYS A 144 -23.00 -5.33 22.27
C LYS A 144 -22.67 -5.36 23.77
N SER A 145 -22.67 -6.55 24.35
CA SER A 145 -22.39 -6.73 25.77
C SER A 145 -21.00 -6.23 26.21
N MET A 146 -19.97 -6.46 25.38
CA MET A 146 -18.62 -6.01 25.71
C MET A 146 -18.45 -4.50 25.55
N LEU A 147 -19.07 -3.92 24.51
CA LEU A 147 -19.01 -2.48 24.28
C LEU A 147 -19.74 -1.71 25.39
N GLU A 148 -20.94 -2.14 25.77
CA GLU A 148 -21.69 -1.54 26.89
C GLU A 148 -20.94 -1.67 28.23
N LYS A 149 -20.35 -2.84 28.51
CA LYS A 149 -19.51 -3.07 29.66
C LYS A 149 -18.29 -2.13 29.73
N ASN A 150 -17.74 -1.77 28.57
CA ASN A 150 -16.62 -0.86 28.45
C ASN A 150 -17.04 0.62 28.36
N GLY A 151 -18.31 0.93 28.64
CA GLY A 151 -18.82 2.30 28.74
C GLY A 151 -19.25 2.94 27.41
N VAL A 152 -19.39 2.14 26.35
CA VAL A 152 -19.96 2.64 25.10
C VAL A 152 -21.46 2.80 25.27
N SER A 153 -21.98 4.00 25.00
CA SER A 153 -23.42 4.30 25.08
C SER A 153 -24.21 3.48 24.05
N SER A 154 -25.44 3.08 24.41
CA SER A 154 -26.25 2.15 23.60
C SER A 154 -26.54 2.67 22.20
N ASP A 155 -26.63 3.98 22.00
CA ASP A 155 -26.83 4.65 20.70
C ASP A 155 -25.59 4.55 19.78
N ARG A 156 -24.40 4.27 20.33
CA ARG A 156 -23.15 4.14 19.58
C ARG A 156 -22.68 2.69 19.38
N VAL A 157 -23.33 1.73 20.02
CA VAL A 157 -22.92 0.31 19.94
C VAL A 157 -22.95 -0.20 18.50
N ASP A 158 -24.04 0.03 17.78
CA ASP A 158 -24.19 -0.44 16.38
C ASP A 158 -23.13 0.22 15.49
N PHE A 159 -22.88 1.51 15.66
CA PHE A 159 -21.81 2.21 14.95
C PHE A 159 -20.45 1.54 15.19
N CYS A 160 -20.08 1.26 16.43
CA CYS A 160 -18.82 0.59 16.74
C CYS A 160 -18.72 -0.80 16.09
N MET A 161 -19.81 -1.57 16.11
CA MET A 161 -19.85 -2.91 15.50
C MET A 161 -19.67 -2.87 13.99
N ASP A 162 -20.28 -1.90 13.31
CA ASP A 162 -20.19 -1.74 11.85
C ASP A 162 -18.79 -1.27 11.40
N HIS A 163 -18.06 -0.57 12.29
CA HIS A 163 -16.76 0.04 11.98
C HIS A 163 -15.55 -0.75 12.51
N VAL A 164 -15.77 -1.96 13.08
CA VAL A 164 -14.68 -2.79 13.63
C VAL A 164 -13.59 -3.12 12.61
N ASN A 165 -13.97 -3.28 11.35
CA ASN A 165 -13.05 -3.64 10.26
C ASN A 165 -12.49 -2.44 9.49
N ASP A 166 -12.82 -1.22 9.89
CA ASP A 166 -12.37 -0.02 9.19
C ASP A 166 -10.87 0.20 9.35
N LEU A 167 -10.27 0.88 8.37
CA LEU A 167 -8.85 1.17 8.33
C LEU A 167 -8.33 1.80 9.64
N SER A 168 -9.15 2.62 10.31
CA SER A 168 -8.84 3.27 11.59
C SER A 168 -8.60 2.29 12.75
N ASN A 169 -9.11 1.06 12.66
CA ASN A 169 -8.88 -0.01 13.63
C ASN A 169 -7.84 -1.04 13.15
N LEU A 170 -7.06 -0.73 12.12
CA LEU A 170 -6.10 -1.66 11.54
C LEU A 170 -4.66 -1.16 11.69
N GLN A 171 -3.75 -2.11 11.89
CA GLN A 171 -2.32 -1.86 11.98
C GLN A 171 -1.51 -2.97 11.32
N PHE A 172 -0.22 -2.69 11.07
CA PHE A 172 0.75 -3.76 10.88
C PHE A 172 1.31 -4.24 12.21
N LEU A 173 1.29 -5.53 12.40
CA LEU A 173 1.93 -6.18 13.53
C LEU A 173 2.87 -7.28 13.01
N ALA A 174 4.07 -7.37 13.57
CA ALA A 174 4.99 -8.46 13.22
C ALA A 174 4.36 -9.81 13.63
N THR A 175 4.63 -10.86 12.86
CA THR A 175 3.94 -12.16 13.01
C THR A 175 4.04 -12.73 14.43
N ILE A 176 5.21 -12.66 15.08
CA ILE A 176 5.37 -13.17 16.46
C ILE A 176 4.56 -12.35 17.47
N PRO A 177 4.71 -11.00 17.56
CA PRO A 177 3.85 -10.18 18.40
C PRO A 177 2.35 -10.35 18.12
N ASN A 178 1.96 -10.59 16.87
CA ASN A 178 0.55 -10.82 16.51
C ASN A 178 0.03 -12.13 17.12
N ILE A 179 0.80 -13.20 17.06
CA ILE A 179 0.45 -14.49 17.69
C ILE A 179 0.35 -14.33 19.22
N GLU A 180 1.25 -13.57 19.85
CA GLU A 180 1.25 -13.36 21.29
C GLU A 180 0.12 -12.45 21.75
N LYS A 181 -0.27 -11.47 20.93
CA LYS A 181 -1.37 -10.54 21.24
C LYS A 181 -2.72 -11.26 21.33
N GLN A 182 -3.02 -12.17 20.39
CA GLN A 182 -4.33 -12.84 20.30
C GLN A 182 -5.49 -11.83 20.47
N ASN A 183 -6.33 -12.01 21.53
CA ASN A 183 -7.48 -11.16 21.86
C ASN A 183 -7.18 -10.17 23.01
N LYS A 184 -5.90 -9.94 23.34
CA LYS A 184 -5.51 -8.97 24.37
C LYS A 184 -5.68 -7.55 23.83
N ASP A 185 -5.96 -6.63 24.74
CA ASP A 185 -5.95 -5.20 24.41
C ASP A 185 -4.53 -4.73 24.12
N PHE A 186 -4.45 -3.61 23.42
CA PHE A 186 -3.21 -2.89 23.26
C PHE A 186 -2.79 -2.34 24.63
N ASN A 187 -1.65 -2.80 25.15
CA ASN A 187 -1.02 -2.27 26.37
C ASN A 187 0.18 -1.40 25.98
#